data_9efab38463f6d61a333164c2fdb23659
#
_entry.id   9efab38463f6d61a333164c2fdb23659
#
_cell.length_a   1.000
_cell.length_b   1.000
_cell.length_c   1.000
_cell.angle_alpha   90.00
_cell.angle_beta   90.00
_cell.angle_gamma   90.00
#
_symmetry.space_group_name_H-M   'P 1'
#
loop_
_entity.id
_entity.type
_entity.pdbx_description
1 polymer ?
#
loop_
_entity_poly.entity_id
_entity_poly.type
_entity_poly.pdbx_seq_one_letter_code
_entity_poly.pdbx_strand_id
1 'polypeptide(L)'
;MNADTTTTGEKTQRVNVICFGDSNTYGYDPRGYFGGRYDADCRWVDILAMETGWTISNMGQNGREVPSAVPAFQDDTDLLIVMLGTNDLLQGRSPEQAAERLERFLSSVSMDRKKILLIAPPPIAFGAWVPNQQLIDDSHAFAQLCQALAERMDIRFADAGKWNILLAYDGVHFTEQGHKAFAAGLLEVLK
;
A
#
# COMPACT_ATOMS: atom_id res chain seq x y z
N MET A 1 -29.48 -35.36 -35.49
CA MET A 1 -29.25 -33.93 -35.32
C MET A 1 -28.63 -33.75 -33.94
N ASN A 2 -27.32 -33.68 -33.90
CA ASN A 2 -26.58 -33.44 -32.64
C ASN A 2 -26.30 -31.96 -32.53
N ALA A 3 -26.88 -31.33 -31.52
CA ALA A 3 -26.57 -29.96 -31.19
C ALA A 3 -25.27 -29.93 -30.34
N ASP A 4 -24.23 -29.41 -30.96
CA ASP A 4 -22.92 -29.17 -30.33
C ASP A 4 -23.04 -27.88 -29.51
N THR A 5 -23.14 -28.01 -28.20
CA THR A 5 -23.14 -26.89 -27.28
C THR A 5 -21.68 -26.55 -26.93
N THR A 6 -21.07 -25.70 -27.75
CA THR A 6 -19.77 -25.10 -27.46
C THR A 6 -19.93 -24.10 -26.32
N THR A 7 -19.60 -24.54 -25.11
CA THR A 7 -19.47 -23.64 -23.94
C THR A 7 -18.15 -22.85 -24.11
N THR A 8 -18.24 -21.64 -24.60
CA THR A 8 -17.13 -20.68 -24.56
C THR A 8 -16.89 -20.30 -23.10
N GLY A 9 -15.95 -21.00 -22.47
CA GLY A 9 -15.41 -20.56 -21.17
C GLY A 9 -14.68 -19.23 -21.35
N GLU A 10 -15.27 -18.14 -20.87
CA GLU A 10 -14.54 -16.88 -20.68
C GLU A 10 -13.32 -17.19 -19.81
N LYS A 11 -12.12 -17.14 -20.39
CA LYS A 11 -10.88 -17.10 -19.65
C LYS A 11 -10.88 -15.77 -18.87
N THR A 12 -11.27 -15.82 -17.60
CA THR A 12 -11.02 -14.71 -16.67
C THR A 12 -9.54 -14.37 -16.77
N GLN A 13 -9.23 -13.21 -17.32
CA GLN A 13 -7.85 -12.75 -17.48
C GLN A 13 -7.23 -12.66 -16.07
N ARG A 14 -6.15 -13.40 -15.85
CA ARG A 14 -5.44 -13.40 -14.57
C ARG A 14 -4.77 -12.05 -14.41
N VAL A 15 -5.16 -11.28 -13.38
CA VAL A 15 -4.56 -9.98 -13.06
C VAL A 15 -3.43 -10.21 -12.04
N ASN A 16 -2.22 -9.80 -12.39
CA ASN A 16 -1.02 -9.92 -11.54
C ASN A 16 -0.74 -8.57 -10.87
N VAL A 17 -0.76 -8.56 -9.54
CA VAL A 17 -0.61 -7.34 -8.73
C VAL A 17 0.60 -7.48 -7.80
N ILE A 18 1.37 -6.42 -7.67
CA ILE A 18 2.41 -6.30 -6.65
C ILE A 18 1.99 -5.24 -5.64
N CYS A 19 1.96 -5.58 -4.35
CA CYS A 19 1.79 -4.65 -3.25
C CYS A 19 3.16 -4.39 -2.62
N PHE A 20 3.74 -3.23 -2.91
CA PHE A 20 5.07 -2.84 -2.44
C PHE A 20 4.96 -1.79 -1.34
N GLY A 21 5.44 -2.12 -0.12
CA GLY A 21 5.26 -1.24 1.02
C GLY A 21 6.06 -1.67 2.25
N ASP A 22 5.69 -1.10 3.38
CA ASP A 22 6.32 -1.31 4.68
C ASP A 22 5.63 -2.41 5.53
N SER A 23 5.67 -2.27 6.85
CA SER A 23 5.07 -3.18 7.83
C SER A 23 3.54 -3.26 7.70
N ASN A 24 2.85 -2.18 7.35
CA ASN A 24 1.41 -2.19 7.14
C ASN A 24 1.01 -2.98 5.88
N THR A 25 1.88 -3.01 4.86
CA THR A 25 1.71 -3.90 3.70
C THR A 25 2.08 -5.34 4.03
N TYR A 26 3.16 -5.56 4.80
CA TYR A 26 3.53 -6.88 5.29
C TYR A 26 2.41 -7.52 6.11
N GLY A 27 1.65 -6.74 6.87
CA GLY A 27 0.61 -7.19 7.79
C GLY A 27 1.16 -7.45 9.20
N TYR A 28 2.07 -6.58 9.66
CA TYR A 28 2.70 -6.67 10.98
C TYR A 28 1.65 -6.56 12.10
N ASP A 29 1.72 -7.49 13.08
CA ASP A 29 0.93 -7.47 14.30
C ASP A 29 1.76 -6.90 15.47
N PRO A 30 1.49 -5.66 15.92
CA PRO A 30 2.26 -5.02 16.98
C PRO A 30 2.01 -5.63 18.37
N ARG A 31 1.02 -6.50 18.52
CA ARG A 31 0.74 -7.21 19.80
C ARG A 31 1.73 -8.34 20.07
N GLY A 32 2.40 -8.84 19.01
CA GLY A 32 3.34 -9.94 19.11
C GLY A 32 4.73 -9.48 19.58
N TYR A 33 5.26 -10.10 20.65
CA TYR A 33 6.56 -9.74 21.24
C TYR A 33 7.76 -9.96 20.30
N PHE A 34 7.61 -10.78 19.26
CA PHE A 34 8.67 -11.17 18.32
C PHE A 34 8.39 -10.76 16.87
N GLY A 35 7.60 -9.72 16.64
CA GLY A 35 7.34 -9.23 15.29
C GLY A 35 6.40 -10.13 14.49
N GLY A 36 5.29 -10.52 15.09
CA GLY A 36 4.27 -11.35 14.48
C GLY A 36 3.66 -10.72 13.23
N ARG A 37 2.89 -11.52 12.53
CA ARG A 37 2.09 -11.11 11.38
C ARG A 37 0.66 -11.52 11.65
N TYR A 38 -0.30 -10.66 11.34
CA TYR A 38 -1.72 -11.03 11.40
C TYR A 38 -2.02 -12.25 10.54
N ASP A 39 -3.08 -12.97 10.86
CA ASP A 39 -3.58 -14.06 10.03
C ASP A 39 -4.05 -13.55 8.65
N ALA A 40 -4.07 -14.42 7.65
CA ALA A 40 -4.33 -14.03 6.27
C ALA A 40 -5.71 -13.37 6.07
N ASP A 41 -6.73 -13.82 6.82
CA ASP A 41 -8.08 -13.27 6.79
C ASP A 41 -8.21 -11.85 7.38
N CYS A 42 -7.13 -11.36 8.03
CA CYS A 42 -7.06 -10.02 8.62
C CYS A 42 -6.20 -9.05 7.80
N ARG A 43 -5.24 -9.54 6.99
CA ARG A 43 -4.31 -8.67 6.26
C ARG A 43 -4.94 -8.13 4.98
N TRP A 44 -4.85 -6.82 4.77
CA TRP A 44 -5.47 -6.15 3.62
C TRP A 44 -5.05 -6.72 2.26
N VAL A 45 -3.79 -7.16 2.10
CA VAL A 45 -3.28 -7.74 0.85
C VAL A 45 -3.95 -9.08 0.55
N ASP A 46 -4.11 -9.92 1.57
CA ASP A 46 -4.73 -11.24 1.42
C ASP A 46 -6.26 -11.12 1.25
N ILE A 47 -6.90 -10.15 1.96
CA ILE A 47 -8.31 -9.82 1.75
C ILE A 47 -8.53 -9.35 0.31
N LEU A 48 -7.67 -8.46 -0.21
CA LEU A 48 -7.76 -7.99 -1.59
C LEU A 48 -7.67 -9.16 -2.58
N ALA A 49 -6.73 -10.09 -2.38
CA ALA A 49 -6.58 -11.27 -3.22
C ALA A 49 -7.83 -12.15 -3.20
N MET A 50 -8.43 -12.33 -2.03
CA MET A 50 -9.63 -13.14 -1.82
C MET A 50 -10.85 -12.52 -2.50
N GLU A 51 -11.06 -11.21 -2.35
CA GLU A 51 -12.21 -10.50 -2.89
C GLU A 51 -12.16 -10.32 -4.42
N THR A 52 -10.94 -10.18 -4.98
CA THR A 52 -10.76 -9.95 -6.42
C THR A 52 -10.48 -11.20 -7.23
N GLY A 53 -9.99 -12.25 -6.59
CA GLY A 53 -9.45 -13.43 -7.29
C GLY A 53 -8.13 -13.15 -8.03
N TRP A 54 -7.47 -12.02 -7.80
CA TRP A 54 -6.22 -11.64 -8.43
C TRP A 54 -5.03 -12.41 -7.85
N THR A 55 -3.98 -12.57 -8.64
CA THR A 55 -2.69 -13.06 -8.15
C THR A 55 -1.91 -11.90 -7.57
N ILE A 56 -1.76 -11.85 -6.23
CA ILE A 56 -1.13 -10.73 -5.55
C ILE A 56 0.16 -11.15 -4.87
N SER A 57 1.26 -10.47 -5.21
CA SER A 57 2.55 -10.59 -4.54
C SER A 57 2.67 -9.54 -3.44
N ASN A 58 2.68 -9.98 -2.17
CA ASN A 58 2.93 -9.11 -1.04
C ASN A 58 4.44 -8.88 -0.88
N MET A 59 4.91 -7.71 -1.27
CA MET A 59 6.30 -7.25 -1.09
C MET A 59 6.43 -6.24 0.06
N GLY A 60 5.60 -6.34 1.09
CA GLY A 60 5.73 -5.58 2.33
C GLY A 60 6.95 -6.02 3.15
N GLN A 61 7.62 -5.09 3.82
CA GLN A 61 8.76 -5.36 4.69
C GLN A 61 8.76 -4.44 5.91
N ASN A 62 8.91 -5.00 7.10
CA ASN A 62 8.96 -4.22 8.34
C ASN A 62 10.10 -3.19 8.31
N GLY A 63 9.78 -1.96 8.73
CA GLY A 63 10.75 -0.87 8.81
C GLY A 63 11.21 -0.31 7.46
N ARG A 64 10.59 -0.71 6.35
CA ARG A 64 11.03 -0.22 5.03
C ARG A 64 10.79 1.28 4.89
N GLU A 65 11.87 2.01 4.71
CA GLU A 65 11.87 3.36 4.13
C GLU A 65 11.73 3.29 2.61
N VAL A 66 11.52 4.43 1.95
CA VAL A 66 11.59 4.50 0.49
C VAL A 66 12.99 4.09 0.02
N PRO A 67 13.13 3.00 -0.74
CA PRO A 67 14.45 2.50 -1.13
C PRO A 67 15.11 3.38 -2.18
N SER A 68 16.45 3.39 -2.19
CA SER A 68 17.25 4.10 -3.19
C SER A 68 17.32 3.39 -4.54
N ALA A 69 17.04 2.09 -4.55
CA ALA A 69 17.03 1.27 -5.76
C ALA A 69 15.68 0.55 -5.90
N VAL A 70 15.18 0.46 -7.13
CA VAL A 70 13.96 -0.27 -7.45
C VAL A 70 14.28 -1.76 -7.53
N PRO A 71 13.55 -2.64 -6.82
CA PRO A 71 13.68 -4.08 -7.00
C PRO A 71 13.19 -4.46 -8.41
N ALA A 72 13.65 -5.60 -8.91
CA ALA A 72 13.11 -6.15 -10.14
C ALA A 72 11.64 -6.56 -9.90
N PHE A 73 10.73 -5.87 -10.57
CA PHE A 73 9.33 -6.29 -10.65
C PHE A 73 9.15 -7.24 -11.84
N GLN A 74 8.15 -8.12 -11.77
CA GLN A 74 7.87 -9.07 -12.83
C GLN A 74 7.29 -8.35 -14.05
N ASP A 75 7.72 -8.72 -15.26
CA ASP A 75 7.31 -8.07 -16.52
C ASP A 75 5.81 -8.20 -16.80
N ASP A 76 5.16 -9.25 -16.28
CA ASP A 76 3.73 -9.52 -16.43
C ASP A 76 2.87 -8.85 -15.34
N THR A 77 3.42 -7.89 -14.61
CA THR A 77 2.68 -7.11 -13.60
C THR A 77 1.67 -6.19 -14.28
N ASP A 78 0.39 -6.33 -13.90
CA ASP A 78 -0.71 -5.49 -14.38
C ASP A 78 -0.93 -4.25 -13.52
N LEU A 79 -0.61 -4.35 -12.22
CA LEU A 79 -0.75 -3.25 -11.26
C LEU A 79 0.32 -3.32 -10.19
N LEU A 80 1.03 -2.20 -9.99
CA LEU A 80 1.93 -1.97 -8.86
C LEU A 80 1.27 -1.00 -7.88
N ILE A 81 0.97 -1.46 -6.69
CA ILE A 81 0.46 -0.64 -5.58
C ILE A 81 1.63 -0.31 -4.67
N VAL A 82 1.89 0.98 -4.47
CA VAL A 82 2.99 1.49 -3.63
C VAL A 82 2.43 2.26 -2.45
N MET A 83 2.79 1.86 -1.23
CA MET A 83 2.50 2.59 0.01
C MET A 83 3.75 2.62 0.87
N LEU A 84 4.44 3.75 0.90
CA LEU A 84 5.73 3.99 1.59
C LEU A 84 5.80 5.42 2.10
N GLY A 85 6.77 5.68 2.98
CA GLY A 85 7.13 7.01 3.49
C GLY A 85 6.91 7.17 4.99
N THR A 86 6.04 6.37 5.61
CA THR A 86 5.83 6.41 7.08
C THR A 86 7.13 6.20 7.84
N ASN A 87 7.94 5.22 7.45
CA ASN A 87 9.24 4.99 8.11
C ASN A 87 10.26 6.09 7.85
N ASP A 88 10.22 6.77 6.71
CA ASP A 88 11.06 7.93 6.44
C ASP A 88 10.79 9.04 7.47
N LEU A 89 9.51 9.35 7.75
CA LEU A 89 9.11 10.32 8.76
C LEU A 89 9.52 9.87 10.17
N LEU A 90 9.30 8.62 10.53
CA LEU A 90 9.69 8.05 11.83
C LEU A 90 11.21 8.06 12.04
N GLN A 91 12.00 8.03 10.96
CA GLN A 91 13.47 8.17 10.99
C GLN A 91 13.93 9.64 10.93
N GLY A 92 13.01 10.60 11.08
CA GLY A 92 13.32 12.01 11.19
C GLY A 92 13.51 12.77 9.89
N ARG A 93 13.07 12.21 8.75
CA ARG A 93 13.02 12.98 7.50
C ARG A 93 11.82 13.91 7.49
N SER A 94 11.99 15.07 6.86
CA SER A 94 10.84 15.94 6.62
C SER A 94 9.90 15.33 5.56
N PRO A 95 8.63 15.76 5.52
CA PRO A 95 7.68 15.33 4.46
C PRO A 95 8.21 15.53 3.05
N GLU A 96 8.92 16.64 2.81
CA GLU A 96 9.51 16.97 1.50
C GLU A 96 10.64 15.99 1.15
N GLN A 97 11.51 15.66 2.10
CA GLN A 97 12.60 14.70 1.90
C GLN A 97 12.05 13.30 1.60
N ALA A 98 10.99 12.89 2.30
CA ALA A 98 10.32 11.62 2.05
C ALA A 98 9.67 11.61 0.66
N ALA A 99 8.99 12.70 0.26
CA ALA A 99 8.38 12.84 -1.05
C ALA A 99 9.41 12.86 -2.20
N GLU A 100 10.55 13.54 -2.02
CA GLU A 100 11.65 13.53 -3.00
C GLU A 100 12.25 12.13 -3.20
N ARG A 101 12.38 11.35 -2.13
CA ARG A 101 12.82 9.95 -2.21
C ARG A 101 11.81 9.12 -2.98
N LEU A 102 10.52 9.29 -2.67
CA LEU A 102 9.43 8.59 -3.33
C LEU A 102 9.36 8.93 -4.83
N GLU A 103 9.55 10.20 -5.19
CA GLU A 103 9.62 10.64 -6.60
C GLU A 103 10.77 9.96 -7.36
N ARG A 104 11.97 9.92 -6.77
CA ARG A 104 13.13 9.24 -7.35
C ARG A 104 12.87 7.75 -7.53
N PHE A 105 12.30 7.10 -6.52
CA PHE A 105 11.93 5.68 -6.58
C PHE A 105 10.94 5.44 -7.72
N LEU A 106 9.81 6.14 -7.73
CA LEU A 106 8.76 5.99 -8.76
C LEU A 106 9.26 6.32 -10.17
N SER A 107 10.16 7.31 -10.30
CA SER A 107 10.77 7.66 -11.58
C SER A 107 11.67 6.56 -12.14
N SER A 108 12.24 5.73 -11.27
CA SER A 108 13.12 4.62 -11.64
C SER A 108 12.35 3.32 -11.91
N VAL A 109 11.03 3.28 -11.65
CA VAL A 109 10.19 2.12 -11.96
C VAL A 109 9.98 2.03 -13.47
N SER A 110 10.46 0.93 -14.07
CA SER A 110 10.31 0.66 -15.51
C SER A 110 8.97 0.00 -15.80
N MET A 111 7.88 0.75 -15.66
CA MET A 111 6.50 0.29 -15.88
C MET A 111 5.64 1.43 -16.43
N ASP A 112 4.58 1.09 -17.17
CA ASP A 112 3.57 2.07 -17.60
C ASP A 112 3.00 2.81 -16.38
N ARG A 113 2.98 4.13 -16.43
CA ARG A 113 2.47 5.01 -15.37
C ARG A 113 1.04 4.67 -14.95
N LYS A 114 0.20 4.28 -15.88
CA LYS A 114 -1.21 3.90 -15.62
C LYS A 114 -1.35 2.59 -14.84
N LYS A 115 -0.29 1.78 -14.81
CA LYS A 115 -0.21 0.55 -14.00
C LYS A 115 0.33 0.80 -12.58
N ILE A 116 0.63 2.04 -12.21
CA ILE A 116 1.12 2.39 -10.88
C ILE A 116 0.00 3.08 -10.09
N LEU A 117 -0.30 2.57 -8.90
CA LEU A 117 -1.17 3.20 -7.91
C LEU A 117 -0.33 3.59 -6.69
N LEU A 118 -0.15 4.89 -6.48
CA LEU A 118 0.43 5.42 -5.25
C LEU A 118 -0.67 5.60 -4.22
N ILE A 119 -0.48 4.99 -3.04
CA ILE A 119 -1.35 5.21 -1.89
C ILE A 119 -0.59 6.07 -0.88
N ALA A 120 -1.13 7.25 -0.55
CA ALA A 120 -0.67 7.98 0.61
C ALA A 120 -1.01 7.19 1.87
N PRO A 121 -0.03 6.87 2.75
CA PRO A 121 -0.31 6.21 4.01
C PRO A 121 -1.34 7.01 4.84
N PRO A 122 -2.17 6.35 5.67
CA PRO A 122 -3.02 7.08 6.59
C PRO A 122 -2.16 7.89 7.57
N PRO A 123 -2.62 9.06 8.01
CA PRO A 123 -1.91 9.81 9.03
C PRO A 123 -1.69 8.96 10.29
N ILE A 124 -0.49 9.09 10.87
CA ILE A 124 -0.16 8.46 12.14
C ILE A 124 -0.85 9.20 13.29
N ALA A 125 -0.97 8.54 14.43
CA ALA A 125 -1.66 9.09 15.61
C ALA A 125 -0.74 9.00 16.85
N PHE A 126 -1.09 9.72 17.91
CA PHE A 126 -0.39 9.55 19.19
C PHE A 126 -0.35 8.07 19.60
N GLY A 127 0.82 7.61 20.01
CA GLY A 127 1.03 6.24 20.41
C GLY A 127 2.47 6.00 20.90
N ALA A 128 2.80 4.75 21.18
CA ALA A 128 4.12 4.42 21.73
C ALA A 128 5.29 4.82 20.81
N TRP A 129 5.06 4.90 19.50
CA TRP A 129 6.08 5.28 18.50
C TRP A 129 5.91 6.72 17.98
N VAL A 130 4.82 7.38 18.35
CA VAL A 130 4.50 8.76 17.91
C VAL A 130 4.32 9.65 19.14
N PRO A 131 5.42 10.17 19.69
CA PRO A 131 5.41 10.88 20.98
C PRO A 131 5.02 12.36 20.86
N ASN A 132 4.92 12.93 19.67
CA ASN A 132 4.73 14.36 19.49
C ASN A 132 3.81 14.70 18.32
N GLN A 133 3.22 15.91 18.36
CA GLN A 133 2.29 16.41 17.35
C GLN A 133 2.97 16.63 16.00
N GLN A 134 4.25 17.01 15.98
CA GLN A 134 4.97 17.30 14.74
C GLN A 134 4.96 16.12 13.76
N LEU A 135 5.20 14.88 14.26
CA LEU A 135 5.15 13.68 13.42
C LEU A 135 3.76 13.45 12.82
N ILE A 136 2.70 13.78 13.56
CA ILE A 136 1.32 13.68 13.06
C ILE A 136 1.11 14.72 11.94
N ASP A 137 1.51 15.97 12.18
CA ASP A 137 1.40 17.04 11.21
C ASP A 137 2.22 16.74 9.94
N ASP A 138 3.43 16.19 10.11
CA ASP A 138 4.30 15.74 9.01
C ASP A 138 3.64 14.64 8.19
N SER A 139 2.93 13.71 8.83
CA SER A 139 2.23 12.65 8.09
C SER A 139 1.06 13.17 7.24
N HIS A 140 0.34 14.19 7.74
CA HIS A 140 -0.68 14.88 6.96
C HIS A 140 -0.07 15.67 5.79
N ALA A 141 1.02 16.40 6.03
CA ALA A 141 1.73 17.12 4.98
C ALA A 141 2.28 16.17 3.90
N PHE A 142 2.82 15.02 4.30
CA PHE A 142 3.31 14.00 3.38
C PHE A 142 2.20 13.45 2.48
N ALA A 143 0.99 13.21 3.00
CA ALA A 143 -0.13 12.75 2.19
C ALA A 143 -0.49 13.76 1.08
N GLN A 144 -0.44 15.07 1.37
CA GLN A 144 -0.65 16.12 0.36
C GLN A 144 0.44 16.13 -0.70
N LEU A 145 1.70 15.92 -0.29
CA LEU A 145 2.84 15.82 -1.22
C LEU A 145 2.75 14.59 -2.11
N CYS A 146 2.26 13.44 -1.59
CA CYS A 146 1.98 12.25 -2.38
C CYS A 146 0.93 12.51 -3.47
N GLN A 147 -0.14 13.24 -3.15
CA GLN A 147 -1.14 13.63 -4.14
C GLN A 147 -0.54 14.49 -5.25
N ALA A 148 0.15 15.57 -4.88
CA ALA A 148 0.81 16.45 -5.84
C ALA A 148 1.85 15.71 -6.71
N LEU A 149 2.56 14.75 -6.12
CA LEU A 149 3.51 13.89 -6.82
C LEU A 149 2.81 13.01 -7.86
N ALA A 150 1.73 12.35 -7.48
CA ALA A 150 0.97 11.48 -8.38
C ALA A 150 0.39 12.26 -9.58
N GLU A 151 -0.12 13.46 -9.33
CA GLU A 151 -0.61 14.37 -10.38
C GLU A 151 0.52 14.75 -11.36
N ARG A 152 1.71 15.16 -10.86
CA ARG A 152 2.86 15.50 -11.72
C ARG A 152 3.37 14.33 -12.54
N MET A 153 3.32 13.11 -11.99
CA MET A 153 3.82 11.89 -12.63
C MET A 153 2.79 11.20 -13.52
N ASP A 154 1.54 11.67 -13.55
CA ASP A 154 0.42 11.03 -14.24
C ASP A 154 0.23 9.55 -13.85
N ILE A 155 0.34 9.25 -12.54
CA ILE A 155 0.05 7.94 -11.95
C ILE A 155 -1.28 7.97 -11.19
N ARG A 156 -1.86 6.78 -10.94
CA ARG A 156 -3.07 6.65 -10.13
C ARG A 156 -2.76 6.99 -8.67
N PHE A 157 -3.73 7.57 -7.97
CA PHE A 157 -3.57 7.99 -6.58
C PHE A 157 -4.77 7.58 -5.73
N ALA A 158 -4.49 7.24 -4.47
CA ALA A 158 -5.48 7.09 -3.42
C ALA A 158 -4.94 7.64 -2.08
N ASP A 159 -5.83 8.19 -1.28
CA ASP A 159 -5.51 8.71 0.05
C ASP A 159 -6.13 7.81 1.12
N ALA A 160 -5.30 6.99 1.76
CA ALA A 160 -5.76 6.07 2.81
C ALA A 160 -6.23 6.79 4.08
N GLY A 161 -5.88 8.05 4.26
CA GLY A 161 -6.40 8.88 5.35
C GLY A 161 -7.92 9.08 5.31
N LYS A 162 -8.56 8.81 4.17
CA LYS A 162 -10.02 8.90 3.99
C LYS A 162 -10.77 7.61 4.34
N TRP A 163 -10.09 6.52 4.70
CA TRP A 163 -10.69 5.20 4.85
C TRP A 163 -10.97 4.80 6.30
N ASN A 164 -10.90 5.74 7.26
CA ASN A 164 -11.17 5.51 8.67
C ASN A 164 -10.38 4.33 9.26
N ILE A 165 -9.09 4.26 8.95
CA ILE A 165 -8.20 3.18 9.36
C ILE A 165 -7.90 3.29 10.85
N LEU A 166 -8.23 2.23 11.61
CA LEU A 166 -7.94 2.16 13.02
C LEU A 166 -6.49 1.71 13.24
N LEU A 167 -5.71 2.56 13.91
CA LEU A 167 -4.33 2.28 14.28
C LEU A 167 -4.23 1.57 15.63
N ALA A 168 -3.15 0.81 15.81
CA ALA A 168 -2.81 0.13 17.04
C ALA A 168 -2.26 1.11 18.11
N TYR A 169 -1.95 0.60 19.29
CA TYR A 169 -1.45 1.37 20.43
C TYR A 169 -0.15 2.14 20.17
N ASP A 170 0.61 1.74 19.15
CA ASP A 170 1.84 2.41 18.76
C ASP A 170 1.62 3.68 17.92
N GLY A 171 0.40 3.88 17.39
CA GLY A 171 0.02 5.03 16.58
C GLY A 171 0.43 4.94 15.11
N VAL A 172 0.95 3.79 14.65
CA VAL A 172 1.51 3.59 13.30
C VAL A 172 0.89 2.38 12.60
N HIS A 173 0.87 1.24 13.26
CA HIS A 173 0.43 0.00 12.64
C HIS A 173 -1.09 -0.15 12.64
N PHE A 174 -1.59 -0.79 11.60
CA PHE A 174 -3.02 -1.08 11.49
C PHE A 174 -3.44 -2.14 12.52
N THR A 175 -4.65 -2.00 13.07
CA THR A 175 -5.33 -3.10 13.76
C THR A 175 -5.91 -4.07 12.72
N GLU A 176 -6.44 -5.22 13.16
CA GLU A 176 -7.22 -6.11 12.28
C GLU A 176 -8.38 -5.37 11.60
N GLN A 177 -9.08 -4.50 12.33
CA GLN A 177 -10.14 -3.65 11.77
C GLN A 177 -9.58 -2.60 10.81
N GLY A 178 -8.39 -2.05 11.11
CA GLY A 178 -7.68 -1.12 10.23
C GLY A 178 -7.33 -1.77 8.90
N HIS A 179 -6.82 -2.99 8.92
CA HIS A 179 -6.56 -3.75 7.69
C HIS A 179 -7.82 -4.01 6.87
N LYS A 180 -8.94 -4.36 7.50
CA LYS A 180 -10.23 -4.57 6.83
C LYS A 180 -10.77 -3.27 6.23
N ALA A 181 -10.66 -2.15 6.97
CA ALA A 181 -11.04 -0.84 6.46
C ALA A 181 -10.17 -0.40 5.26
N PHE A 182 -8.86 -0.66 5.33
CA PHE A 182 -7.95 -0.39 4.21
C PHE A 182 -8.32 -1.21 2.98
N ALA A 183 -8.56 -2.52 3.12
CA ALA A 183 -8.97 -3.38 2.01
C ALA A 183 -10.29 -2.89 1.38
N ALA A 184 -11.27 -2.54 2.20
CA ALA A 184 -12.55 -2.02 1.72
C ALA A 184 -12.39 -0.70 0.94
N GLY A 185 -11.61 0.26 1.48
CA GLY A 185 -11.33 1.53 0.80
C GLY A 185 -10.58 1.33 -0.52
N LEU A 186 -9.60 0.42 -0.55
CA LEU A 186 -8.85 0.11 -1.76
C LEU A 186 -9.72 -0.57 -2.82
N LEU A 187 -10.60 -1.49 -2.43
CA LEU A 187 -11.55 -2.14 -3.35
C LEU A 187 -12.46 -1.13 -4.05
N GLU A 188 -12.89 -0.05 -3.37
CA GLU A 188 -13.68 1.02 -4.01
C GLU A 188 -12.86 1.81 -5.05
N VAL A 189 -11.56 2.00 -4.83
CA VAL A 189 -10.65 2.69 -5.77
C VAL A 189 -10.37 1.84 -7.02
N LEU A 190 -10.45 0.53 -6.89
CA LEU A 190 -10.11 -0.42 -7.95
C LEU A 190 -11.30 -0.83 -8.86
N LYS A 191 -12.53 -0.44 -8.48
CA LYS A 191 -13.73 -0.58 -9.32
C LYS A 191 -13.68 0.34 -10.54
#